data_f6fcc2f055fcc920e48a726127f39832
#
_entry.id   f6fcc2f055fcc920e48a726127f39832
#
_cell.length_a   1.000
_cell.length_b   1.000
_cell.length_c   1.000
_cell.angle_alpha   90.00
_cell.angle_beta   90.00
_cell.angle_gamma   90.00
#
_symmetry.space_group_name_H-M   'P 1'
#
loop_
_entity.id
_entity.type
_entity.pdbx_description
1 polymer ?
#
loop_
_entity_poly.entity_id
_entity_poly.type
_entity_poly.pdbx_seq_one_letter_code
_entity_poly.pdbx_strand_id
1 'polypeptide(L)'
;MSLTVGQDAPDFDVVASDGTRVSLQELRGKKNVVLYFYPKDFTPTCTKETCGFRDMVGTLNGGDVLVVGVSTDDDETHRRFAAEYQLTFPLIADTKKALAKAYGAIGGLRSLLGITQRVTFVIGKDGKIA
;
A
#
# COMPACT_ATOMS: atom_id res chain seq x y z
N MET A 1 -5.15 16.46 4.57
CA MET A 1 -6.11 16.04 5.59
C MET A 1 -5.86 14.61 5.98
N SER A 2 -5.75 14.34 7.27
CA SER A 2 -5.51 12.99 7.76
C SER A 2 -6.82 12.23 7.90
N LEU A 3 -6.79 10.94 7.59
CA LEU A 3 -7.91 10.05 7.85
C LEU A 3 -7.90 9.63 9.31
N THR A 4 -9.09 9.45 9.87
CA THR A 4 -9.26 9.05 11.26
C THR A 4 -9.95 7.69 11.35
N VAL A 5 -9.73 7.00 12.47
CA VAL A 5 -10.37 5.71 12.76
C VAL A 5 -11.89 5.87 12.69
N GLY A 6 -12.56 4.95 12.02
CA GLY A 6 -14.01 4.97 11.82
C GLY A 6 -14.47 5.71 10.57
N GLN A 7 -13.59 6.46 9.93
CA GLN A 7 -13.89 7.16 8.69
C GLN A 7 -13.87 6.18 7.52
N ASP A 8 -14.72 6.39 6.52
CA ASP A 8 -14.68 5.57 5.31
C ASP A 8 -13.34 5.75 4.61
N ALA A 9 -12.71 4.63 4.23
CA ALA A 9 -11.49 4.67 3.45
C ALA A 9 -11.80 5.14 2.03
N PRO A 10 -10.98 6.03 1.45
CA PRO A 10 -11.13 6.40 0.04
C PRO A 10 -11.09 5.17 -0.85
N ASP A 11 -12.03 5.07 -1.76
CA ASP A 11 -12.14 3.91 -2.66
C ASP A 11 -11.04 3.95 -3.72
N PHE A 12 -10.65 2.77 -4.20
CA PHE A 12 -9.71 2.65 -5.30
C PHE A 12 -9.91 1.35 -6.05
N ASP A 13 -9.53 1.37 -7.32
CA ASP A 13 -9.59 0.20 -8.20
C ASP A 13 -8.42 0.34 -9.17
N VAL A 14 -7.36 -0.41 -8.91
CA VAL A 14 -6.11 -0.30 -9.66
C VAL A 14 -5.55 -1.68 -9.98
N VAL A 15 -4.66 -1.72 -10.98
CA VAL A 15 -3.91 -2.92 -11.31
C VAL A 15 -2.52 -2.78 -10.70
N ALA A 16 -2.16 -3.74 -9.87
CA ALA A 16 -0.85 -3.77 -9.24
C ALA A 16 0.24 -4.14 -10.25
N SER A 17 1.48 -3.95 -9.85
CA SER A 17 2.63 -4.18 -10.75
C SER A 17 2.77 -5.64 -11.18
N ASP A 18 2.23 -6.58 -10.42
CA ASP A 18 2.22 -8.00 -10.76
C ASP A 18 1.03 -8.40 -11.64
N GLY A 19 0.20 -7.45 -12.06
CA GLY A 19 -0.98 -7.70 -12.87
C GLY A 19 -2.25 -7.97 -12.06
N THR A 20 -2.17 -8.06 -10.75
CA THR A 20 -3.31 -8.30 -9.88
C THR A 20 -4.18 -7.06 -9.79
N ARG A 21 -5.49 -7.21 -9.98
CA ARG A 21 -6.44 -6.11 -9.76
C ARG A 21 -6.69 -5.96 -8.26
N VAL A 22 -6.55 -4.75 -7.75
CA VAL A 22 -6.84 -4.43 -6.35
C VAL A 22 -7.98 -3.42 -6.31
N SER A 23 -9.15 -3.88 -5.87
CA SER A 23 -10.34 -3.04 -5.76
C SER A 23 -10.84 -3.10 -4.32
N LEU A 24 -10.88 -1.94 -3.65
CA LEU A 24 -11.33 -1.87 -2.27
C LEU A 24 -12.78 -2.32 -2.15
N GLN A 25 -13.60 -1.93 -3.12
CA GLN A 25 -15.02 -2.31 -3.12
C GLN A 25 -15.21 -3.82 -3.16
N GLU A 26 -14.40 -4.53 -3.95
CA GLU A 26 -14.46 -6.00 -4.03
C GLU A 26 -13.94 -6.67 -2.76
N LEU A 27 -13.06 -6.01 -2.03
CA LEU A 27 -12.47 -6.56 -0.80
C LEU A 27 -13.38 -6.37 0.41
N ARG A 28 -14.34 -5.44 0.34
CA ARG A 28 -15.27 -5.21 1.44
C ARG A 28 -16.04 -6.49 1.76
N GLY A 29 -16.13 -6.81 3.06
CA GLY A 29 -16.80 -8.00 3.54
C GLY A 29 -15.98 -9.27 3.40
N LYS A 30 -14.82 -9.22 2.76
CA LYS A 30 -13.99 -10.38 2.48
C LYS A 30 -12.65 -10.34 3.21
N LYS A 31 -11.96 -9.19 3.15
CA LYS A 31 -10.62 -9.05 3.71
C LYS A 31 -10.42 -7.72 4.39
N ASN A 32 -9.62 -7.72 5.45
CA ASN A 32 -9.02 -6.52 5.97
C ASN A 32 -7.83 -6.15 5.09
N VAL A 33 -7.59 -4.88 4.88
CA VAL A 33 -6.51 -4.41 4.00
C VAL A 33 -5.49 -3.63 4.82
N VAL A 34 -4.23 -4.00 4.70
CA VAL A 34 -3.12 -3.21 5.24
C VAL A 34 -2.50 -2.49 4.06
N LEU A 35 -2.76 -1.20 3.96
CA LEU A 35 -2.30 -0.36 2.88
C LEU A 35 -1.14 0.49 3.41
N TYR A 36 0.09 0.18 2.98
CA TYR A 36 1.23 0.94 3.46
C TYR A 36 1.87 1.76 2.35
N PHE A 37 2.05 3.03 2.64
CA PHE A 37 2.71 3.98 1.75
C PHE A 37 4.16 4.11 2.16
N TYR A 38 5.05 4.17 1.19
CA TYR A 38 6.48 4.33 1.46
C TYR A 38 7.12 5.18 0.35
N PRO A 39 8.25 5.84 0.66
CA PRO A 39 8.85 6.78 -0.29
C PRO A 39 9.41 6.13 -1.55
N LYS A 40 10.10 5.01 -1.45
CA LYS A 40 10.82 4.47 -2.60
C LYS A 40 11.29 3.03 -2.40
N ASP A 41 11.18 2.21 -3.47
CA ASP A 41 11.77 0.87 -3.50
C ASP A 41 13.30 0.94 -3.37
N PHE A 42 13.89 -0.13 -2.89
CA PHE A 42 15.35 -0.32 -2.76
C PHE A 42 16.06 0.63 -1.81
N THR A 43 15.35 1.49 -1.07
CA THR A 43 15.98 2.23 0.02
C THR A 43 16.08 1.33 1.25
N PRO A 44 17.13 1.48 2.10
CA PRO A 44 17.32 0.55 3.23
C PRO A 44 16.13 0.46 4.17
N THR A 45 15.54 1.58 4.56
CA THR A 45 14.41 1.59 5.49
C THR A 45 13.15 1.01 4.86
N CYS A 46 12.85 1.38 3.60
CA CYS A 46 11.68 0.86 2.90
C CYS A 46 11.82 -0.64 2.62
N THR A 47 13.01 -1.10 2.27
CA THR A 47 13.28 -2.51 2.06
C THR A 47 13.05 -3.31 3.34
N LYS A 48 13.54 -2.80 4.46
CA LYS A 48 13.36 -3.46 5.76
C LYS A 48 11.90 -3.55 6.15
N GLU A 49 11.14 -2.46 5.96
CA GLU A 49 9.71 -2.42 6.25
C GLU A 49 8.94 -3.43 5.38
N THR A 50 9.23 -3.43 4.08
CA THR A 50 8.58 -4.32 3.13
C THR A 50 8.87 -5.79 3.43
N CYS A 51 10.11 -6.11 3.76
CA CYS A 51 10.48 -7.48 4.16
C CYS A 51 9.80 -7.87 5.47
N GLY A 52 9.61 -6.93 6.39
CA GLY A 52 8.85 -7.17 7.61
C GLY A 52 7.41 -7.54 7.33
N PHE A 53 6.75 -6.84 6.41
CA PHE A 53 5.40 -7.19 5.99
C PHE A 53 5.36 -8.54 5.28
N ARG A 54 6.34 -8.84 4.42
CA ARG A 54 6.45 -10.13 3.76
C ARG A 54 6.46 -11.27 4.79
N ASP A 55 7.29 -11.13 5.82
CA ASP A 55 7.40 -12.16 6.86
C ASP A 55 6.12 -12.27 7.68
N MET A 56 5.48 -11.14 7.96
CA MET A 56 4.21 -11.09 8.68
C MET A 56 3.09 -11.79 7.89
N VAL A 57 3.02 -11.56 6.58
CA VAL A 57 2.02 -12.21 5.72
C VAL A 57 2.19 -13.72 5.75
N GLY A 58 3.44 -14.20 5.74
CA GLY A 58 3.72 -15.62 5.87
C GLY A 58 3.20 -16.22 7.17
N THR A 59 3.29 -15.45 8.26
CA THR A 59 2.79 -15.87 9.57
C THR A 59 1.27 -15.84 9.65
N LEU A 60 0.65 -14.85 8.97
CA LEU A 60 -0.81 -14.70 8.94
C LEU A 60 -1.47 -15.53 7.85
N ASN A 61 -0.75 -16.50 7.31
CA ASN A 61 -1.22 -17.34 6.22
C ASN A 61 -2.62 -17.91 6.51
N GLY A 62 -3.53 -17.74 5.56
CA GLY A 62 -4.93 -18.15 5.71
C GLY A 62 -5.81 -17.13 6.41
N GLY A 63 -5.26 -16.03 6.90
CA GLY A 63 -6.03 -14.94 7.48
C GLY A 63 -6.73 -14.10 6.41
N ASP A 64 -7.75 -13.37 6.84
CA ASP A 64 -8.52 -12.48 5.97
C ASP A 64 -7.84 -11.12 5.85
N VAL A 65 -6.53 -11.12 5.57
CA VAL A 65 -5.73 -9.90 5.48
C VAL A 65 -4.99 -9.85 4.15
N LEU A 66 -5.11 -8.73 3.45
CA LEU A 66 -4.34 -8.43 2.26
C LEU A 66 -3.42 -7.24 2.56
N VAL A 67 -2.13 -7.43 2.35
CA VAL A 67 -1.16 -6.34 2.45
C VAL A 67 -0.92 -5.77 1.06
N VAL A 68 -0.93 -4.46 0.94
CA VAL A 68 -0.70 -3.75 -0.32
C VAL A 68 0.29 -2.63 -0.09
N GLY A 69 1.38 -2.64 -0.84
CA GLY A 69 2.38 -1.56 -0.78
C GLY A 69 2.14 -0.53 -1.86
N VAL A 70 2.37 0.74 -1.56
CA VAL A 70 2.16 1.85 -2.49
C VAL A 70 3.34 2.81 -2.45
N SER A 71 3.93 3.07 -3.60
CA SER A 71 4.93 4.12 -3.76
C SER A 71 4.81 4.74 -5.14
N THR A 72 5.59 5.79 -5.39
CA THR A 72 5.60 6.46 -6.70
C THR A 72 6.54 5.81 -7.71
N ASP A 73 7.20 4.71 -7.35
CA ASP A 73 8.00 3.93 -8.29
C ASP A 73 7.12 3.35 -9.40
N ASP A 74 7.70 3.11 -10.56
CA ASP A 74 6.96 2.55 -11.68
C ASP A 74 6.79 1.03 -11.55
N ASP A 75 5.97 0.45 -12.44
CA ASP A 75 5.67 -0.98 -12.41
C ASP A 75 6.91 -1.85 -12.58
N GLU A 76 7.83 -1.45 -13.44
CA GLU A 76 9.05 -2.21 -13.68
C GLU A 76 9.91 -2.27 -12.42
N THR A 77 10.10 -1.13 -11.75
CA THR A 77 10.86 -1.06 -10.50
C THR A 77 10.21 -1.92 -9.43
N HIS A 78 8.89 -1.86 -9.29
CA HIS A 78 8.15 -2.69 -8.34
C HIS A 78 8.32 -4.18 -8.64
N ARG A 79 8.25 -4.57 -9.92
CA ARG A 79 8.42 -5.98 -10.29
C ARG A 79 9.82 -6.48 -9.92
N ARG A 80 10.85 -5.66 -10.16
CA ARG A 80 12.22 -6.02 -9.78
C ARG A 80 12.38 -6.12 -8.27
N PHE A 81 11.79 -5.18 -7.54
CA PHE A 81 11.82 -5.17 -6.08
C PHE A 81 11.12 -6.41 -5.51
N ALA A 82 9.94 -6.74 -6.02
CA ALA A 82 9.19 -7.92 -5.59
C ALA A 82 9.95 -9.21 -5.88
N ALA A 83 10.59 -9.31 -7.04
CA ALA A 83 11.36 -10.49 -7.40
C ALA A 83 12.60 -10.66 -6.51
N GLU A 84 13.32 -9.58 -6.25
CA GLU A 84 14.55 -9.64 -5.46
C GLU A 84 14.29 -10.04 -4.01
N TYR A 85 13.20 -9.55 -3.43
CA TYR A 85 12.88 -9.81 -2.02
C TYR A 85 11.76 -10.83 -1.85
N GLN A 86 11.34 -11.50 -2.93
CA GLN A 86 10.34 -12.57 -2.91
C GLN A 86 9.04 -12.14 -2.22
N LEU A 87 8.53 -10.99 -2.63
CA LEU A 87 7.29 -10.45 -2.07
C LEU A 87 6.09 -11.24 -2.60
N THR A 88 5.15 -11.55 -1.71
CA THR A 88 3.95 -12.32 -2.04
C THR A 88 2.70 -11.46 -2.10
N PHE A 89 2.82 -10.17 -1.89
CA PHE A 89 1.69 -9.23 -1.91
C PHE A 89 1.89 -8.18 -2.99
N PRO A 90 0.78 -7.56 -3.47
CA PRO A 90 0.87 -6.61 -4.57
C PRO A 90 1.49 -5.28 -4.18
N LEU A 91 2.17 -4.67 -5.15
CA LEU A 91 2.71 -3.31 -5.05
C LEU A 91 2.02 -2.45 -6.10
N ILE A 92 1.60 -1.25 -5.70
CA ILE A 92 0.92 -0.31 -6.58
C ILE A 92 1.89 0.80 -7.00
N ALA A 93 2.00 1.00 -8.31
CA ALA A 93 2.79 2.09 -8.87
C ALA A 93 1.94 3.37 -8.93
N ASP A 94 1.97 4.15 -7.85
CA ASP A 94 1.20 5.39 -7.72
C ASP A 94 1.99 6.56 -8.31
N THR A 95 2.37 6.45 -9.59
CA THR A 95 3.25 7.41 -10.25
C THR A 95 2.68 8.83 -10.30
N LYS A 96 1.35 8.95 -10.31
CA LYS A 96 0.68 10.25 -10.31
C LYS A 96 0.27 10.70 -8.91
N LYS A 97 0.61 9.94 -7.89
CA LYS A 97 0.33 10.25 -6.48
C LYS A 97 -1.16 10.34 -6.16
N ALA A 98 -2.01 9.72 -6.97
CA ALA A 98 -3.45 9.78 -6.78
C ALA A 98 -3.88 9.15 -5.46
N LEU A 99 -3.38 7.95 -5.15
CA LEU A 99 -3.68 7.28 -3.88
C LEU A 99 -3.05 8.01 -2.70
N ALA A 100 -1.81 8.44 -2.84
CA ALA A 100 -1.13 9.17 -1.77
C ALA A 100 -1.89 10.43 -1.39
N LYS A 101 -2.41 11.16 -2.38
CA LYS A 101 -3.22 12.35 -2.13
C LYS A 101 -4.55 12.00 -1.48
N ALA A 102 -5.23 10.96 -1.98
CA ALA A 102 -6.52 10.54 -1.45
C ALA A 102 -6.44 10.14 0.02
N TYR A 103 -5.34 9.48 0.42
CA TYR A 103 -5.14 9.01 1.78
C TYR A 103 -4.36 9.98 2.67
N GLY A 104 -3.98 11.15 2.14
CA GLY A 104 -3.22 12.13 2.91
C GLY A 104 -1.79 11.69 3.21
N ALA A 105 -1.23 10.79 2.40
CA ALA A 105 0.13 10.30 2.56
C ALA A 105 1.18 11.22 1.92
N ILE A 106 0.75 12.34 1.39
CA ILE A 106 1.60 13.36 0.80
C ILE A 106 1.10 14.72 1.30
N GLY A 107 2.01 15.58 1.78
CA GLY A 107 1.59 16.90 2.27
C GLY A 107 2.77 17.71 2.78
N GLY A 108 2.53 19.00 3.05
CA GLY A 108 3.55 19.92 3.52
C GLY A 108 4.74 20.00 2.56
N LEU A 109 5.94 20.08 3.09
CA LEU A 109 7.15 20.16 2.28
C LEU A 109 7.35 18.93 1.40
N ARG A 110 6.89 17.77 1.84
CA ARG A 110 7.01 16.52 1.07
C ARG A 110 6.22 16.57 -0.22
N SER A 111 5.10 17.28 -0.21
CA SER A 111 4.30 17.52 -1.42
C SER A 111 5.11 18.24 -2.49
N LEU A 112 5.90 19.23 -2.10
CA LEU A 112 6.75 19.98 -3.02
C LEU A 112 7.88 19.13 -3.59
N LEU A 113 8.39 18.19 -2.79
CA LEU A 113 9.45 17.29 -3.20
C LEU A 113 8.94 16.07 -3.96
N GLY A 114 7.62 15.87 -3.99
CA GLY A 114 7.03 14.71 -4.65
C GLY A 114 7.27 13.39 -3.91
N ILE A 115 7.56 13.45 -2.61
CA ILE A 115 7.88 12.27 -1.80
C ILE A 115 6.66 11.85 -1.00
N THR A 116 6.29 10.57 -1.12
CA THR A 116 5.22 9.98 -0.32
C THR A 116 5.70 9.80 1.12
N GLN A 117 4.83 10.11 2.07
CA GLN A 117 5.11 9.88 3.49
C GLN A 117 5.04 8.38 3.80
N ARG A 118 5.85 7.97 4.79
CA ARG A 118 5.78 6.60 5.30
C ARG A 118 4.62 6.51 6.28
N VAL A 119 3.53 5.89 5.86
CA VAL A 119 2.34 5.74 6.69
C VAL A 119 1.57 4.49 6.29
N THR A 120 1.01 3.81 7.27
CA THR A 120 0.25 2.57 7.07
C THR A 120 -1.18 2.78 7.55
N PHE A 121 -2.13 2.40 6.71
CA PHE A 121 -3.54 2.40 7.05
C PHE A 121 -4.05 0.96 7.14
N VAL A 122 -4.85 0.67 8.15
CA VAL A 122 -5.57 -0.60 8.25
C VAL A 122 -7.02 -0.31 7.91
N ILE A 123 -7.55 -1.04 6.93
CA ILE A 123 -8.94 -0.89 6.48
C ILE A 123 -9.67 -2.17 6.84
N GLY A 124 -10.73 -2.05 7.65
CA GLY A 124 -11.53 -3.19 8.07
C GLY A 124 -12.41 -3.72 6.95
N LYS A 125 -13.03 -4.88 7.19
CA LYS A 125 -13.96 -5.49 6.23
C LYS A 125 -15.17 -4.60 5.94
N ASP A 126 -15.49 -3.67 6.84
CA ASP A 126 -16.57 -2.69 6.65
C ASP A 126 -16.17 -1.52 5.72
N GLY A 127 -14.94 -1.50 5.24
CA GLY A 127 -14.42 -0.44 4.38
C GLY A 127 -14.02 0.82 5.12
N LYS A 128 -13.89 0.76 6.44
CA LYS A 128 -13.54 1.91 7.27
C LYS A 128 -12.14 1.78 7.84
N ILE A 129 -11.52 2.93 8.11
CA ILE A 129 -10.21 2.98 8.76
C ILE A 129 -10.34 2.37 10.16
N ALA A 130 -9.49 1.41 10.43
CA ALA A 130 -9.49 0.71 11.71
C ALA A 130 -8.43 1.24 12.67
#